data_58163c0e3efecf04a1cd0e76abdc3d04
#
_entry.id   58163c0e3efecf04a1cd0e76abdc3d04
#
_cell.length_a   1.000
_cell.length_b   1.000
_cell.length_c   1.000
_cell.angle_alpha   90.00
_cell.angle_beta   90.00
_cell.angle_gamma   90.00
#
_symmetry.space_group_name_H-M   'P 1'
#
loop_
_entity.id
_entity.type
_entity.pdbx_description
1 polymer ?
#
loop_
_entity_poly.entity_id
_entity_poly.type
_entity_poly.pdbx_seq_one_letter_code
_entity_poly.pdbx_strand_id
1 'polypeptide(L)'
;MVSSQLSIPLKRGLVFFKELSYLEYKNVCKMLLSSDTAEVNNCFESITQRISSSYDLNIIDKFEALIYIRNSILGNDIALAYDNRSINFSLKDQCIGMFHEDTFEYGGCKFRTPEYFYNKGITATVADYLYEVNGNSLDGFSIHEKTLILNETDIHITKVVNIINEIKGKSSIAILDGGAEINVYDTSILQFLREIFSSDLMELYEFEYNITQRLNLKGADLLHYTLPELKINLNFYSKEQVEKAEAENSRNPDTGE
;
A
#
# COMPACT_ATOMS: atom_id res chain seq x y z
N MET A 1 -17.92 8.19 17.25
CA MET A 1 -16.65 8.70 16.70
C MET A 1 -16.67 8.50 15.20
N VAL A 2 -16.46 9.53 14.42
CA VAL A 2 -16.33 9.41 12.95
C VAL A 2 -14.93 8.83 12.73
N SER A 3 -14.83 7.62 12.22
CA SER A 3 -13.55 7.09 11.78
C SER A 3 -13.03 8.00 10.68
N SER A 4 -11.83 8.53 10.81
CA SER A 4 -11.21 9.34 9.77
C SER A 4 -11.11 8.52 8.49
N GLN A 5 -11.49 9.15 7.39
CA GLN A 5 -11.57 8.51 6.10
C GLN A 5 -10.74 9.32 5.10
N LEU A 6 -9.74 8.67 4.53
CA LEU A 6 -8.88 9.25 3.51
C LEU A 6 -9.55 9.08 2.14
N SER A 7 -9.71 10.19 1.42
CA SER A 7 -10.14 10.18 0.01
C SER A 7 -8.90 10.00 -0.89
N ILE A 8 -8.90 8.97 -1.72
CA ILE A 8 -7.78 8.64 -2.60
C ILE A 8 -8.22 8.80 -4.05
N PRO A 9 -7.65 9.77 -4.79
CA PRO A 9 -7.94 9.95 -6.21
C PRO A 9 -7.08 8.98 -7.04
N LEU A 10 -7.64 7.82 -7.36
CA LEU A 10 -7.04 6.89 -8.32
C LEU A 10 -7.33 7.32 -9.75
N LYS A 11 -6.56 6.86 -10.71
CA LYS A 11 -6.76 7.18 -12.12
C LYS A 11 -8.15 6.74 -12.64
N ARG A 12 -8.69 5.63 -12.13
CA ARG A 12 -10.01 5.11 -12.51
C ARG A 12 -11.17 5.77 -11.76
N GLY A 13 -10.92 6.43 -10.62
CA GLY A 13 -11.95 7.08 -9.84
C GLY A 13 -11.56 7.33 -8.39
N LEU A 14 -12.46 7.96 -7.66
CA LEU A 14 -12.28 8.26 -6.25
C LEU A 14 -12.62 7.04 -5.41
N VAL A 15 -11.75 6.68 -4.49
CA VAL A 15 -11.97 5.64 -3.49
C VAL A 15 -11.75 6.20 -2.09
N PHE A 16 -12.28 5.51 -1.08
CA PHE A 16 -12.21 5.95 0.30
C PHE A 16 -11.56 4.85 1.15
N PHE A 17 -10.59 5.23 1.94
CA PHE A 17 -9.86 4.35 2.82
C PHE A 17 -10.15 4.67 4.28
N LYS A 18 -10.55 3.66 5.06
CA LYS A 18 -10.65 3.79 6.52
C LYS A 18 -9.24 3.76 7.11
N GLU A 19 -8.77 4.89 7.62
CA GLU A 19 -7.39 5.06 8.10
C GLU A 19 -7.02 4.05 9.18
N LEU A 20 -5.73 3.71 9.22
CA LEU A 20 -5.16 2.84 10.24
C LEU A 20 -4.90 3.64 11.51
N SER A 21 -5.40 3.14 12.64
CA SER A 21 -4.95 3.63 13.93
C SER A 21 -3.46 3.31 14.14
N TYR A 22 -2.84 3.99 15.09
CA TYR A 22 -1.46 3.74 15.45
C TYR A 22 -1.19 2.27 15.79
N LEU A 23 -2.06 1.63 16.57
CA LEU A 23 -1.90 0.21 16.93
C LEU A 23 -2.06 -0.72 15.73
N GLU A 24 -2.99 -0.41 14.82
CA GLU A 24 -3.15 -1.18 13.58
C GLU A 24 -1.91 -1.05 12.71
N TYR A 25 -1.36 0.17 12.54
CA TYR A 25 -0.12 0.37 11.79
C TYR A 25 1.08 -0.36 12.44
N LYS A 26 1.22 -0.29 13.77
CA LYS A 26 2.24 -1.06 14.48
C LYS A 26 2.11 -2.57 14.25
N ASN A 27 0.88 -3.10 14.18
CA ASN A 27 0.65 -4.51 13.85
C ASN A 27 1.01 -4.82 12.38
N VAL A 28 0.72 -3.91 11.45
CA VAL A 28 1.22 -4.02 10.06
C VAL A 28 2.73 -4.15 10.05
N CYS A 29 3.47 -3.27 10.74
CA CYS A 29 4.93 -3.36 10.81
C CYS A 29 5.42 -4.71 11.38
N LYS A 30 4.72 -5.28 12.39
CA LYS A 30 5.06 -6.62 12.92
C LYS A 30 4.84 -7.72 11.88
N MET A 31 3.72 -7.69 11.15
CA MET A 31 3.43 -8.68 10.10
C MET A 31 4.45 -8.59 8.95
N LEU A 32 4.93 -7.40 8.63
CA LEU A 32 5.94 -7.19 7.61
C LEU A 32 7.33 -7.72 7.98
N LEU A 33 7.59 -8.09 9.24
CA LEU A 33 8.82 -8.79 9.64
C LEU A 33 8.83 -10.27 9.24
N SER A 34 7.68 -10.83 8.85
CA SER A 34 7.62 -12.23 8.44
C SER A 34 8.51 -12.48 7.23
N SER A 35 9.19 -13.64 7.24
CA SER A 35 9.91 -14.15 6.06
C SER A 35 8.98 -14.86 5.06
N ASP A 36 7.72 -15.13 5.46
CA ASP A 36 6.73 -15.75 4.60
C ASP A 36 6.05 -14.71 3.70
N THR A 37 6.30 -14.83 2.39
CA THR A 37 5.70 -13.96 1.37
C THR A 37 4.17 -14.00 1.40
N ALA A 38 3.56 -15.13 1.76
CA ALA A 38 2.11 -15.25 1.84
C ALA A 38 1.54 -14.42 3.01
N GLU A 39 2.23 -14.37 4.16
CA GLU A 39 1.84 -13.52 5.27
C GLU A 39 1.95 -12.03 4.92
N VAL A 40 3.03 -11.64 4.24
CA VAL A 40 3.22 -10.26 3.75
C VAL A 40 2.11 -9.89 2.76
N ASN A 41 1.79 -10.78 1.81
CA ASN A 41 0.67 -10.58 0.89
C ASN A 41 -0.66 -10.40 1.63
N ASN A 42 -0.97 -11.27 2.58
CA ASN A 42 -2.20 -11.21 3.37
C ASN A 42 -2.29 -9.90 4.18
N CYS A 43 -1.15 -9.37 4.63
CA CYS A 43 -1.09 -8.07 5.28
C CYS A 43 -1.57 -6.97 4.34
N PHE A 44 -1.04 -6.88 3.12
CA PHE A 44 -1.44 -5.87 2.15
C PHE A 44 -2.88 -6.07 1.66
N GLU A 45 -3.32 -7.30 1.42
CA GLU A 45 -4.72 -7.57 1.10
C GLU A 45 -5.67 -7.11 2.22
N SER A 46 -5.31 -7.29 3.49
CA SER A 46 -6.10 -6.80 4.62
C SER A 46 -6.19 -5.27 4.68
N ILE A 47 -5.14 -4.57 4.26
CA ILE A 47 -5.15 -3.12 4.15
C ILE A 47 -6.07 -2.69 3.00
N THR A 48 -5.96 -3.33 1.83
CA THR A 48 -6.78 -2.99 0.66
C THR A 48 -8.27 -3.30 0.86
N GLN A 49 -8.64 -4.30 1.66
CA GLN A 49 -10.03 -4.58 2.04
C GLN A 49 -10.71 -3.45 2.83
N ARG A 50 -9.94 -2.48 3.35
CA ARG A 50 -10.47 -1.29 4.02
C ARG A 50 -10.85 -0.18 3.04
N ILE A 51 -10.62 -0.39 1.75
CA ILE A 51 -10.95 0.58 0.71
C ILE A 51 -12.39 0.35 0.26
N SER A 52 -13.18 1.42 0.29
CA SER A 52 -14.52 1.45 -0.29
C SER A 52 -14.43 2.05 -1.70
N SER A 53 -14.92 1.34 -2.68
CA SER A 53 -14.94 1.74 -4.08
C SER A 53 -16.32 1.49 -4.69
N SER A 54 -16.66 2.23 -5.74
CA SER A 54 -17.84 1.98 -6.58
C SER A 54 -17.57 0.96 -7.70
N TYR A 55 -16.34 0.46 -7.80
CA TYR A 55 -15.90 -0.50 -8.80
C TYR A 55 -14.87 -1.48 -8.19
N ASP A 56 -14.66 -2.61 -8.84
CA ASP A 56 -13.69 -3.61 -8.39
C ASP A 56 -12.26 -3.11 -8.64
N LEU A 57 -11.44 -3.16 -7.59
CA LEU A 57 -10.05 -2.73 -7.64
C LEU A 57 -9.18 -3.84 -8.21
N ASN A 58 -8.50 -3.56 -9.30
CA ASN A 58 -7.45 -4.43 -9.83
C ASN A 58 -6.12 -4.23 -9.08
N ILE A 59 -5.10 -4.99 -9.45
CA ILE A 59 -3.78 -4.94 -8.81
C ILE A 59 -3.12 -3.54 -8.90
N ILE A 60 -3.33 -2.83 -10.02
CA ILE A 60 -2.78 -1.48 -10.23
C ILE A 60 -3.47 -0.47 -9.31
N ASP A 61 -4.80 -0.51 -9.24
CA ASP A 61 -5.57 0.34 -8.34
C ASP A 61 -5.17 0.12 -6.88
N LYS A 62 -5.03 -1.16 -6.46
CA LYS A 62 -4.59 -1.52 -5.11
C LYS A 62 -3.20 -1.00 -4.81
N PHE A 63 -2.28 -1.15 -5.75
CA PHE A 63 -0.93 -0.64 -5.61
C PHE A 63 -0.92 0.88 -5.48
N GLU A 64 -1.59 1.60 -6.39
CA GLU A 64 -1.70 3.05 -6.35
C GLU A 64 -2.32 3.51 -5.01
N ALA A 65 -3.41 2.86 -4.57
CA ALA A 65 -4.03 3.15 -3.28
C ALA A 65 -3.07 2.93 -2.10
N LEU A 66 -2.29 1.83 -2.10
CA LEU A 66 -1.30 1.56 -1.06
C LEU A 66 -0.23 2.66 -0.98
N ILE A 67 0.21 3.21 -2.11
CA ILE A 67 1.13 4.34 -2.12
C ILE A 67 0.53 5.58 -1.44
N TYR A 68 -0.72 5.92 -1.75
CA TYR A 68 -1.43 7.02 -1.08
C TYR A 68 -1.60 6.77 0.43
N ILE A 69 -1.98 5.55 0.81
CA ILE A 69 -2.13 5.14 2.21
C ILE A 69 -0.79 5.28 2.95
N ARG A 70 0.28 4.75 2.36
CA ARG A 70 1.64 4.87 2.93
C ARG A 70 2.01 6.34 3.13
N ASN A 71 1.77 7.17 2.13
CA ASN A 71 2.11 8.58 2.18
C ASN A 71 1.30 9.33 3.26
N SER A 72 0.05 8.94 3.49
CA SER A 72 -0.76 9.51 4.58
C SER A 72 -0.21 9.17 5.97
N ILE A 73 0.45 8.02 6.12
CA ILE A 73 0.99 7.55 7.42
C ILE A 73 2.41 8.07 7.66
N LEU A 74 3.27 7.99 6.65
CA LEU A 74 4.73 8.20 6.78
C LEU A 74 5.25 9.46 6.07
N GLY A 75 4.41 10.13 5.28
CA GLY A 75 4.81 11.26 4.44
C GLY A 75 5.21 10.82 3.03
N ASN A 76 5.50 11.79 2.16
CA ASN A 76 5.72 11.53 0.73
C ASN A 76 7.14 11.03 0.41
N ASP A 77 8.11 11.35 1.25
CA ASP A 77 9.50 11.02 1.01
C ASP A 77 9.79 9.58 1.43
N ILE A 78 10.53 8.87 0.59
CA ILE A 78 10.95 7.50 0.83
C ILE A 78 12.46 7.43 0.71
N ALA A 79 13.10 6.89 1.76
CA ALA A 79 14.49 6.51 1.73
C ALA A 79 14.56 4.98 1.51
N LEU A 80 15.10 4.55 0.38
CA LEU A 80 15.38 3.15 0.11
C LEU A 80 16.88 2.90 0.11
N ALA A 81 17.30 1.81 0.73
CA ALA A 81 18.64 1.30 0.58
C ALA A 81 18.68 0.39 -0.66
N TYR A 82 19.25 0.89 -1.75
CA TYR A 82 19.44 0.12 -2.97
C TYR A 82 20.91 0.13 -3.34
N ASP A 83 21.49 -1.05 -3.56
CA ASP A 83 22.91 -1.22 -3.94
C ASP A 83 23.88 -0.41 -3.05
N ASN A 84 23.68 -0.46 -1.72
CA ASN A 84 24.42 0.31 -0.70
C ASN A 84 24.31 1.85 -0.83
N ARG A 85 23.30 2.32 -1.54
CA ARG A 85 22.99 3.76 -1.64
C ARG A 85 21.62 4.02 -1.02
N SER A 86 21.49 5.14 -0.34
CA SER A 86 20.18 5.65 0.08
C SER A 86 19.61 6.50 -1.05
N ILE A 87 18.43 6.11 -1.55
CA ILE A 87 17.71 6.83 -2.60
C ILE A 87 16.48 7.46 -1.98
N ASN A 88 16.38 8.78 -2.07
CA ASN A 88 15.17 9.51 -1.68
C ASN A 88 14.36 9.82 -2.94
N PHE A 89 13.12 9.37 -3.00
CA PHE A 89 12.24 9.69 -4.10
C PHE A 89 10.80 9.92 -3.63
N SER A 90 10.05 10.72 -4.39
CA SER A 90 8.62 10.92 -4.20
C SER A 90 7.85 9.91 -5.04
N LEU A 91 7.07 9.05 -4.39
CA LEU A 91 6.23 8.06 -5.09
C LEU A 91 5.09 8.67 -5.89
N LYS A 92 4.64 9.87 -5.52
CA LYS A 92 3.47 10.50 -6.15
C LYS A 92 3.65 10.67 -7.65
N ASP A 93 4.87 11.01 -8.08
CA ASP A 93 5.15 11.28 -9.49
C ASP A 93 5.42 10.00 -10.29
N GLN A 94 5.76 8.90 -9.62
CA GLN A 94 6.08 7.61 -10.24
C GLN A 94 4.85 6.81 -10.68
N CYS A 95 3.73 6.94 -9.93
CA CYS A 95 2.52 6.17 -10.21
C CYS A 95 1.69 6.72 -11.39
N ILE A 96 1.94 7.96 -11.81
CA ILE A 96 1.14 8.65 -12.86
C ILE A 96 1.26 7.96 -14.22
N GLY A 97 2.40 7.30 -14.50
CA GLY A 97 2.67 6.65 -15.77
C GLY A 97 2.19 5.20 -15.90
N MET A 98 1.61 4.63 -14.84
CA MET A 98 1.21 3.22 -14.84
C MET A 98 0.04 2.95 -15.79
N PHE A 99 0.07 1.74 -16.37
CA PHE A 99 -0.97 1.28 -17.29
C PHE A 99 -2.21 0.83 -16.50
N HIS A 100 -3.36 1.41 -16.81
CA HIS A 100 -4.61 1.19 -16.07
C HIS A 100 -5.70 0.46 -16.88
N GLU A 101 -5.39 -0.04 -18.08
CA GLU A 101 -6.35 -0.90 -18.77
C GLU A 101 -6.45 -2.22 -18.03
N ASP A 102 -7.65 -2.53 -17.59
CA ASP A 102 -7.94 -3.72 -16.80
C ASP A 102 -8.53 -4.86 -17.60
N THR A 103 -8.93 -4.59 -18.85
CA THR A 103 -9.54 -5.60 -19.70
C THR A 103 -9.01 -5.53 -21.14
N PHE A 104 -8.89 -6.67 -21.79
CA PHE A 104 -8.67 -6.78 -23.21
C PHE A 104 -9.46 -7.94 -23.78
N GLU A 105 -9.72 -7.93 -25.08
CA GLU A 105 -10.48 -8.98 -25.78
C GLU A 105 -9.63 -9.61 -26.87
N TYR A 106 -9.69 -10.94 -26.96
CA TYR A 106 -9.08 -11.71 -28.02
C TYR A 106 -9.87 -12.99 -28.29
N GLY A 107 -10.28 -13.21 -29.57
CA GLY A 107 -10.93 -14.44 -29.98
C GLY A 107 -12.26 -14.74 -29.29
N GLY A 108 -13.07 -13.72 -28.98
CA GLY A 108 -14.34 -13.87 -28.27
C GLY A 108 -14.19 -14.12 -26.78
N CYS A 109 -12.96 -14.09 -26.27
CA CYS A 109 -12.67 -14.18 -24.85
C CYS A 109 -12.26 -12.81 -24.33
N LYS A 110 -12.78 -12.44 -23.15
CA LYS A 110 -12.35 -11.26 -22.42
C LYS A 110 -11.50 -11.64 -21.24
N PHE A 111 -10.45 -10.88 -21.04
CA PHE A 111 -9.44 -11.05 -20.01
C PHE A 111 -9.37 -9.80 -19.17
N ARG A 112 -9.17 -9.96 -17.87
CA ARG A 112 -8.94 -8.85 -16.93
C ARG A 112 -7.65 -9.06 -16.13
N THR A 113 -7.07 -7.98 -15.67
CA THR A 113 -5.92 -8.06 -14.76
C THR A 113 -6.33 -8.69 -13.43
N PRO A 114 -5.45 -9.49 -12.79
CA PRO A 114 -5.74 -10.08 -11.50
C PRO A 114 -6.00 -9.05 -10.42
N GLU A 115 -6.83 -9.39 -9.46
CA GLU A 115 -7.15 -8.56 -8.29
C GLU A 115 -6.14 -8.69 -7.15
N TYR A 116 -5.22 -9.66 -7.22
CA TYR A 116 -4.31 -10.03 -6.14
C TYR A 116 -2.86 -9.82 -6.52
N PHE A 117 -2.05 -9.27 -5.60
CA PHE A 117 -0.60 -9.08 -5.79
C PHE A 117 0.15 -10.41 -5.94
N TYR A 118 -0.29 -11.41 -5.20
CA TYR A 118 0.36 -12.72 -5.18
C TYR A 118 -0.67 -13.81 -4.90
N ASN A 119 -0.80 -14.74 -5.80
CA ASN A 119 -1.71 -15.87 -5.63
C ASN A 119 -0.93 -17.13 -5.22
N LYS A 120 -0.61 -17.27 -3.92
CA LYS A 120 -0.08 -18.48 -3.26
C LYS A 120 1.04 -19.21 -4.02
N GLY A 121 1.98 -18.48 -4.61
CA GLY A 121 3.09 -19.05 -5.38
C GLY A 121 2.70 -19.60 -6.77
N ILE A 122 1.45 -19.47 -7.17
CA ILE A 122 0.98 -19.83 -8.51
C ILE A 122 1.27 -18.66 -9.41
N THR A 123 2.13 -18.85 -10.41
CA THR A 123 2.28 -17.86 -11.48
C THR A 123 0.92 -17.67 -12.13
N ALA A 124 0.46 -16.41 -12.25
CA ALA A 124 -0.79 -16.11 -12.92
C ALA A 124 -0.80 -16.75 -14.33
N THR A 125 -1.73 -17.66 -14.54
CA THR A 125 -1.90 -18.34 -15.81
C THR A 125 -2.86 -17.54 -16.70
N VAL A 126 -2.92 -17.83 -18.01
CA VAL A 126 -3.90 -17.19 -18.91
C VAL A 126 -5.33 -17.37 -18.39
N ALA A 127 -5.62 -18.48 -17.72
CA ALA A 127 -6.91 -18.76 -17.12
C ALA A 127 -7.26 -17.81 -15.97
N ASP A 128 -6.27 -17.31 -15.20
CA ASP A 128 -6.51 -16.35 -14.12
C ASP A 128 -7.04 -15.02 -14.67
N TYR A 129 -6.61 -14.65 -15.88
CA TYR A 129 -7.04 -13.43 -16.55
C TYR A 129 -8.40 -13.57 -17.20
N LEU A 130 -8.84 -14.80 -17.52
CA LEU A 130 -10.08 -15.06 -18.25
C LEU A 130 -11.30 -14.79 -17.36
N TYR A 131 -12.22 -13.91 -17.79
CA TYR A 131 -13.44 -13.63 -17.04
C TYR A 131 -14.74 -13.77 -17.85
N GLU A 132 -14.67 -13.77 -19.19
CA GLU A 132 -15.85 -13.93 -20.04
C GLU A 132 -15.48 -14.68 -21.33
N VAL A 133 -16.36 -15.57 -21.79
CA VAL A 133 -16.22 -16.26 -23.08
C VAL A 133 -17.55 -16.16 -23.81
N ASN A 134 -17.52 -15.63 -25.06
CA ASN A 134 -18.69 -15.46 -25.93
C ASN A 134 -19.88 -14.79 -25.22
N GLY A 135 -19.63 -13.79 -24.38
CA GLY A 135 -20.66 -13.06 -23.64
C GLY A 135 -21.12 -13.72 -22.34
N ASN A 136 -20.59 -14.88 -21.99
CA ASN A 136 -20.91 -15.57 -20.73
C ASN A 136 -19.84 -15.27 -19.68
N SER A 137 -20.25 -14.68 -18.53
CA SER A 137 -19.36 -14.44 -17.39
C SER A 137 -18.88 -15.76 -16.79
N LEU A 138 -17.62 -15.78 -16.38
CA LEU A 138 -16.98 -16.87 -15.65
C LEU A 138 -16.73 -16.53 -14.18
N ASP A 139 -17.47 -15.55 -13.65
CA ASP A 139 -17.40 -15.22 -12.23
C ASP A 139 -17.80 -16.42 -11.37
N GLY A 140 -16.99 -16.74 -10.36
CA GLY A 140 -17.19 -17.91 -9.51
C GLY A 140 -16.61 -19.23 -10.04
N PHE A 141 -16.13 -19.26 -11.28
CA PHE A 141 -15.43 -20.45 -11.82
C PHE A 141 -14.02 -20.54 -11.22
N SER A 142 -13.62 -21.76 -10.86
CA SER A 142 -12.27 -22.06 -10.45
C SER A 142 -11.28 -21.92 -11.61
N ILE A 143 -9.99 -21.73 -11.31
CA ILE A 143 -8.92 -21.70 -12.34
C ILE A 143 -8.95 -22.97 -13.19
N HIS A 144 -9.24 -24.13 -12.59
CA HIS A 144 -9.32 -25.40 -13.31
C HIS A 144 -10.45 -25.38 -14.34
N GLU A 145 -11.65 -24.95 -13.94
CA GLU A 145 -12.80 -24.85 -14.86
C GLU A 145 -12.52 -23.84 -15.98
N LYS A 146 -11.95 -22.69 -15.67
CA LYS A 146 -11.53 -21.69 -16.66
C LYS A 146 -10.48 -22.26 -17.64
N THR A 147 -9.55 -23.10 -17.16
CA THR A 147 -8.56 -23.77 -18.01
C THR A 147 -9.23 -24.75 -18.97
N LEU A 148 -10.22 -25.51 -18.52
CA LEU A 148 -10.96 -26.42 -19.40
C LEU A 148 -11.71 -25.63 -20.48
N ILE A 149 -12.43 -24.57 -20.11
CA ILE A 149 -13.14 -23.70 -21.05
C ILE A 149 -12.16 -23.09 -22.06
N LEU A 150 -11.01 -22.61 -21.61
CA LEU A 150 -9.99 -22.01 -22.46
C LEU A 150 -9.46 -23.01 -23.50
N ASN A 151 -9.29 -24.29 -23.13
CA ASN A 151 -8.86 -25.35 -24.03
C ASN A 151 -9.90 -25.75 -25.08
N GLU A 152 -11.17 -25.42 -24.84
CA GLU A 152 -12.27 -25.65 -25.80
C GLU A 152 -12.41 -24.48 -26.82
N THR A 153 -11.69 -23.38 -26.59
CA THR A 153 -11.70 -22.23 -27.50
C THR A 153 -10.59 -22.32 -28.56
N ASP A 154 -10.84 -21.81 -29.76
CA ASP A 154 -9.85 -21.77 -30.84
C ASP A 154 -8.86 -20.62 -30.74
N ILE A 155 -8.56 -20.16 -29.53
CA ILE A 155 -7.64 -19.04 -29.30
C ILE A 155 -6.18 -19.46 -29.31
N HIS A 156 -5.35 -18.63 -29.93
CA HIS A 156 -3.90 -18.80 -29.88
C HIS A 156 -3.36 -18.33 -28.53
N ILE A 157 -3.19 -19.23 -27.57
CA ILE A 157 -2.68 -18.96 -26.22
C ILE A 157 -1.40 -18.10 -26.25
N THR A 158 -0.48 -18.36 -27.17
CA THR A 158 0.76 -17.59 -27.31
C THR A 158 0.50 -16.09 -27.58
N LYS A 159 -0.54 -15.76 -28.37
CA LYS A 159 -0.89 -14.35 -28.61
C LYS A 159 -1.45 -13.69 -27.35
N VAL A 160 -2.29 -14.41 -26.59
CA VAL A 160 -2.79 -13.91 -25.29
C VAL A 160 -1.64 -13.68 -24.33
N VAL A 161 -0.70 -14.62 -24.22
CA VAL A 161 0.51 -14.47 -23.38
C VAL A 161 1.32 -13.24 -23.79
N ASN A 162 1.48 -12.99 -25.08
CA ASN A 162 2.20 -11.80 -25.56
C ASN A 162 1.49 -10.51 -25.16
N ILE A 163 0.16 -10.43 -25.24
CA ILE A 163 -0.63 -9.27 -24.79
C ILE A 163 -0.46 -9.08 -23.28
N ILE A 164 -0.58 -10.16 -22.52
CA ILE A 164 -0.37 -10.10 -21.05
C ILE A 164 1.03 -9.61 -20.72
N ASN A 165 2.06 -10.09 -21.39
CA ASN A 165 3.43 -9.65 -21.18
C ASN A 165 3.65 -8.18 -21.56
N GLU A 166 2.97 -7.69 -22.61
CA GLU A 166 3.00 -6.28 -22.98
C GLU A 166 2.35 -5.41 -21.90
N ILE A 167 1.19 -5.82 -21.37
CA ILE A 167 0.52 -5.15 -20.25
C ILE A 167 1.43 -5.11 -19.02
N LYS A 168 2.02 -6.25 -18.67
CA LYS A 168 2.98 -6.33 -17.56
C LYS A 168 4.17 -5.41 -17.77
N GLY A 169 4.75 -5.37 -18.96
CA GLY A 169 5.87 -4.49 -19.27
C GLY A 169 5.55 -3.00 -19.11
N LYS A 170 4.30 -2.60 -19.30
CA LYS A 170 3.83 -1.22 -19.12
C LYS A 170 3.49 -0.87 -17.65
N SER A 171 3.56 -1.83 -16.76
CA SER A 171 3.19 -1.69 -15.33
C SER A 171 4.39 -1.69 -14.40
N SER A 172 5.51 -1.14 -14.88
CA SER A 172 6.74 -1.00 -14.12
C SER A 172 6.89 0.40 -13.54
N ILE A 173 7.47 0.46 -12.34
CA ILE A 173 7.88 1.69 -11.69
C ILE A 173 9.39 1.80 -11.84
N ALA A 174 9.87 2.90 -12.44
CA ALA A 174 11.29 3.21 -12.45
C ALA A 174 11.71 3.78 -11.10
N ILE A 175 12.72 3.18 -10.47
CA ILE A 175 13.39 3.78 -9.31
C ILE A 175 14.44 4.73 -9.87
N LEU A 176 14.25 6.04 -9.65
CA LEU A 176 15.15 7.09 -10.12
C LEU A 176 16.58 6.85 -9.60
N ASP A 177 17.57 7.15 -10.42
CA ASP A 177 19.01 7.08 -10.19
C ASP A 177 19.67 5.69 -10.16
N GLY A 178 18.94 4.59 -10.19
CA GLY A 178 19.54 3.26 -10.10
C GLY A 178 19.30 2.35 -11.30
N GLY A 179 18.42 2.73 -12.23
CA GLY A 179 18.04 1.87 -13.35
C GLY A 179 17.26 0.62 -12.93
N ALA A 180 16.81 0.53 -11.68
CA ALA A 180 15.97 -0.55 -11.23
C ALA A 180 14.50 -0.26 -11.56
N GLU A 181 13.84 -1.26 -12.13
CA GLU A 181 12.40 -1.25 -12.37
C GLU A 181 11.73 -2.27 -11.46
N ILE A 182 10.63 -1.88 -10.83
CA ILE A 182 9.77 -2.78 -10.05
C ILE A 182 8.49 -2.98 -10.83
N ASN A 183 8.20 -4.21 -11.19
CA ASN A 183 6.98 -4.55 -11.89
C ASN A 183 5.89 -4.92 -10.88
N VAL A 184 4.70 -4.29 -10.99
CA VAL A 184 3.58 -4.53 -10.07
C VAL A 184 3.07 -5.97 -10.12
N TYR A 185 3.26 -6.66 -11.25
CA TYR A 185 2.89 -8.07 -11.41
C TYR A 185 3.96 -9.06 -10.95
N ASP A 186 5.12 -8.57 -10.49
CA ASP A 186 6.20 -9.40 -10.02
C ASP A 186 6.13 -9.56 -8.49
N THR A 187 6.61 -10.67 -7.96
CA THR A 187 6.71 -10.90 -6.51
C THR A 187 7.60 -9.88 -5.81
N SER A 188 8.53 -9.27 -6.53
CA SER A 188 9.36 -8.15 -6.05
C SER A 188 8.54 -6.96 -5.53
N ILE A 189 7.29 -6.81 -6.00
CA ILE A 189 6.40 -5.75 -5.52
C ILE A 189 6.10 -5.87 -4.03
N LEU A 190 5.93 -7.09 -3.52
CA LEU A 190 5.67 -7.32 -2.10
C LEU A 190 6.88 -6.94 -1.23
N GLN A 191 8.09 -7.20 -1.71
CA GLN A 191 9.29 -6.76 -1.02
C GLN A 191 9.40 -5.24 -1.03
N PHE A 192 9.14 -4.60 -2.16
CA PHE A 192 9.12 -3.14 -2.26
C PHE A 192 8.08 -2.53 -1.31
N LEU A 193 6.83 -3.01 -1.34
CA LEU A 193 5.80 -2.55 -0.42
C LEU A 193 6.19 -2.76 1.05
N ARG A 194 6.79 -3.91 1.37
CA ARG A 194 7.33 -4.20 2.69
C ARG A 194 8.34 -3.13 3.11
N GLU A 195 9.30 -2.81 2.28
CA GLU A 195 10.34 -1.81 2.59
C GLU A 195 9.75 -0.42 2.82
N ILE A 196 8.83 0.03 1.96
CA ILE A 196 8.26 1.38 2.07
C ILE A 196 7.25 1.55 3.20
N PHE A 197 6.61 0.46 3.66
CA PHE A 197 5.65 0.48 4.78
C PHE A 197 6.30 0.18 6.13
N SER A 198 7.48 -0.41 6.15
CA SER A 198 8.16 -0.78 7.39
C SER A 198 8.63 0.46 8.15
N SER A 199 8.47 0.42 9.46
CA SER A 199 9.14 1.31 10.42
C SER A 199 9.87 0.46 11.43
N ASP A 200 10.94 1.01 12.01
CA ASP A 200 11.64 0.34 13.10
C ASP A 200 10.67 0.14 14.28
N LEU A 201 10.51 -1.12 14.70
CA LEU A 201 9.61 -1.44 15.81
C LEU A 201 10.09 -0.85 17.12
N MET A 202 11.41 -0.75 17.35
CA MET A 202 11.93 -0.14 18.56
C MET A 202 11.58 1.34 18.62
N GLU A 203 11.74 2.06 17.49
CA GLU A 203 11.31 3.46 17.40
C GLU A 203 9.80 3.62 17.65
N LEU A 204 8.97 2.70 17.13
CA LEU A 204 7.53 2.72 17.40
C LEU A 204 7.21 2.46 18.88
N TYR A 205 7.90 1.53 19.55
CA TYR A 205 7.71 1.29 20.97
C TYR A 205 8.20 2.47 21.83
N GLU A 206 9.33 3.07 21.50
CA GLU A 206 9.81 4.28 22.16
C GLU A 206 8.85 5.45 21.94
N PHE A 207 8.35 5.62 20.74
CA PHE A 207 7.32 6.63 20.45
C PHE A 207 6.06 6.38 21.29
N GLU A 208 5.54 5.15 21.34
CA GLU A 208 4.39 4.78 22.17
C GLU A 208 4.61 5.11 23.64
N TYR A 209 5.78 4.75 24.19
CA TYR A 209 6.14 5.10 25.55
C TYR A 209 6.11 6.61 25.78
N ASN A 210 6.73 7.36 24.88
CA ASN A 210 6.79 8.81 25.00
C ASN A 210 5.41 9.47 24.95
N ILE A 211 4.53 9.07 24.02
CA ILE A 211 3.19 9.66 23.91
C ILE A 211 2.30 9.29 25.09
N THR A 212 2.36 8.05 25.56
CA THR A 212 1.57 7.63 26.74
C THR A 212 1.98 8.40 27.99
N GLN A 213 3.27 8.64 28.18
CA GLN A 213 3.77 9.41 29.33
C GLN A 213 3.47 10.91 29.21
N ARG A 214 3.73 11.51 28.05
CA ARG A 214 3.63 12.97 27.88
C ARG A 214 2.20 13.44 27.67
N LEU A 215 1.39 12.69 26.93
CA LEU A 215 0.00 13.03 26.65
C LEU A 215 -0.98 12.38 27.64
N ASN A 216 -0.48 11.60 28.60
CA ASN A 216 -1.29 10.86 29.58
C ASN A 216 -2.36 9.99 28.93
N LEU A 217 -2.05 9.38 27.77
CA LEU A 217 -2.92 8.48 27.05
C LEU A 217 -2.80 7.06 27.60
N LYS A 218 -3.93 6.36 27.70
CA LYS A 218 -3.92 4.92 27.97
C LYS A 218 -3.69 4.15 26.68
N GLY A 219 -3.15 2.94 26.76
CA GLY A 219 -2.91 2.11 25.58
C GLY A 219 -4.17 1.91 24.70
N ALA A 220 -5.37 1.83 25.32
CA ALA A 220 -6.64 1.74 24.60
C ALA A 220 -6.97 2.99 23.78
N ASP A 221 -6.50 4.17 24.19
CA ASP A 221 -6.77 5.43 23.48
C ASP A 221 -6.05 5.45 22.13
N LEU A 222 -4.92 4.73 22.00
CA LEU A 222 -4.14 4.62 20.76
C LEU A 222 -4.89 3.91 19.62
N LEU A 223 -6.01 3.24 19.90
CA LEU A 223 -6.92 2.70 18.89
C LEU A 223 -7.71 3.80 18.15
N HIS A 224 -7.72 5.03 18.70
CA HIS A 224 -8.53 6.12 18.18
C HIS A 224 -7.73 7.19 17.45
N TYR A 225 -6.41 7.08 17.45
CA TYR A 225 -5.50 8.03 16.81
C TYR A 225 -4.68 7.37 15.73
N THR A 226 -4.47 8.06 14.62
CA THR A 226 -3.48 7.70 13.60
C THR A 226 -2.08 8.12 14.04
N LEU A 227 -1.04 7.56 13.42
CA LEU A 227 0.34 7.97 13.70
C LEU A 227 0.59 9.47 13.43
N PRO A 228 0.11 10.08 12.32
CA PRO A 228 0.25 11.51 12.10
C PRO A 228 -0.42 12.36 13.19
N GLU A 229 -1.63 12.01 13.63
CA GLU A 229 -2.34 12.75 14.69
C GLU A 229 -1.56 12.72 16.01
N LEU A 230 -0.99 11.57 16.38
CA LEU A 230 -0.17 11.46 17.57
C LEU A 230 1.12 12.29 17.46
N LYS A 231 1.77 12.33 16.30
CA LYS A 231 2.94 13.18 16.05
C LYS A 231 2.60 14.66 16.20
N ILE A 232 1.45 15.09 15.66
CA ILE A 232 0.96 16.47 15.77
C ILE A 232 0.69 16.82 17.24
N ASN A 233 -0.01 15.97 17.98
CA ASN A 233 -0.33 16.19 19.38
C ASN A 233 0.93 16.27 20.26
N LEU A 234 1.93 15.41 19.99
CA LEU A 234 3.21 15.47 20.70
C LEU A 234 3.96 16.78 20.41
N ASN A 235 3.91 17.27 19.18
CA ASN A 235 4.53 18.54 18.81
C ASN A 235 3.85 19.73 19.52
N PHE A 236 2.52 19.75 19.62
CA PHE A 236 1.80 20.77 20.39
C PHE A 236 2.18 20.73 21.88
N TYR A 237 2.19 19.54 22.48
CA TYR A 237 2.63 19.39 23.87
C TYR A 237 4.05 19.92 24.10
N SER A 238 4.99 19.58 23.20
CA SER A 238 6.37 20.04 23.32
C SER A 238 6.49 21.57 23.23
N LYS A 239 5.75 22.22 22.33
CA LYS A 239 5.69 23.68 22.22
C LYS A 239 5.15 24.33 23.50
N GLU A 240 4.06 23.78 24.03
CA GLU A 240 3.45 24.29 25.26
C GLU A 240 4.40 24.19 26.45
N GLN A 241 5.21 23.12 26.54
CA GLN A 241 6.22 22.97 27.62
C GLN A 241 7.35 24.01 27.47
N VAL A 242 7.79 24.29 26.23
CA VAL A 242 8.81 25.34 25.98
C VAL A 242 8.26 26.70 26.38
N GLU A 243 7.07 27.06 25.96
CA GLU A 243 6.43 28.33 26.30
C GLU A 243 6.25 28.50 27.84
N LYS A 244 5.87 27.43 28.54
CA LYS A 244 5.79 27.46 30.01
C LYS A 244 7.15 27.69 30.67
N ALA A 245 8.19 27.00 30.21
CA ALA A 245 9.54 27.16 30.72
C ALA A 245 10.08 28.58 30.47
N GLU A 246 9.84 29.15 29.32
CA GLU A 246 10.21 30.53 28.99
C GLU A 246 9.44 31.55 29.84
N ALA A 247 8.16 31.33 30.11
CA ALA A 247 7.33 32.17 30.95
C ALA A 247 7.76 32.09 32.42
N GLU A 248 8.18 30.93 32.92
CA GLU A 248 8.71 30.75 34.25
C GLU A 248 10.08 31.43 34.43
N ASN A 249 10.97 31.29 33.45
CA ASN A 249 12.27 31.94 33.42
C ASN A 249 12.14 33.49 33.36
N SER A 250 11.14 34.00 32.66
CA SER A 250 10.91 35.44 32.60
C SER A 250 10.27 36.01 33.89
N ARG A 251 9.62 35.19 34.72
CA ARG A 251 9.05 35.58 35.99
C ARG A 251 10.07 35.54 37.17
N ASN A 252 11.13 34.74 37.02
CA ASN A 252 12.27 34.70 37.96
C ASN A 252 13.54 35.16 37.22
N PRO A 253 13.70 36.45 36.93
CA PRO A 253 15.00 36.95 36.54
C PRO A 253 15.93 36.75 37.72
N ASP A 254 17.01 36.05 37.48
CA ASP A 254 18.07 35.74 38.47
C ASP A 254 18.30 36.91 39.40
N THR A 255 17.94 36.71 40.66
CA THR A 255 18.52 37.51 41.77
C THR A 255 19.91 36.92 42.01
N GLY A 256 20.79 37.15 41.03
CA GLY A 256 22.22 36.95 41.19
C GLY A 256 22.77 38.07 42.08
N GLU A 257 22.95 37.78 43.34
CA GLU A 257 23.96 38.34 44.24
C GLU A 257 24.83 37.23 44.79
#